data_c41822d37cface0fe9f5aad000478517
#
_entry.id   c41822d37cface0fe9f5aad000478517
#
_cell.length_a   1.000
_cell.length_b   1.000
_cell.length_c   1.000
_cell.angle_alpha   90.00
_cell.angle_beta   90.00
_cell.angle_gamma   90.00
#
_symmetry.space_group_name_H-M   'P 1'
#
loop_
_entity.id
_entity.type
_entity.pdbx_description
1 polymer ?
#
loop_
_entity_poly.entity_id
_entity_poly.type
_entity_poly.pdbx_seq_one_letter_code
_entity_poly.pdbx_strand_id
1 'polypeptide(L)'
;MRKIASVLSAAVLTLTLCACSSGSSTSSITVAGSTTCLPIAEIAAEGFKEETGIDVLVSGLGSSAGIEAVSAGTADIASSSRGLNADEQDLGLTPI
;
A
#
# COMPACT_ATOMS: atom_id res chain seq x y z
N MET A 1 -21.43 -65.47 -0.86
CA MET A 1 -21.86 -64.15 -0.43
C MET A 1 -20.70 -63.41 0.13
N ARG A 2 -20.13 -62.61 -0.68
CA ARG A 2 -18.99 -61.78 -0.24
C ARG A 2 -19.49 -60.37 0.01
N LYS A 3 -19.58 -60.02 1.25
CA LYS A 3 -19.87 -58.67 1.62
C LYS A 3 -18.56 -57.91 1.64
N ILE A 4 -18.37 -57.17 0.59
CA ILE A 4 -17.25 -56.25 0.52
C ILE A 4 -17.67 -55.06 1.32
N ALA A 5 -17.17 -54.98 2.54
CA ALA A 5 -17.27 -53.74 3.29
C ALA A 5 -16.32 -52.74 2.65
N SER A 6 -16.86 -51.91 1.82
CA SER A 6 -16.17 -50.73 1.36
C SER A 6 -16.04 -49.78 2.51
N VAL A 7 -14.93 -49.89 3.19
CA VAL A 7 -14.52 -48.82 4.09
C VAL A 7 -14.13 -47.64 3.22
N LEU A 8 -15.09 -46.81 2.95
CA LEU A 8 -14.81 -45.49 2.40
C LEU A 8 -14.14 -44.70 3.53
N SER A 9 -12.83 -44.78 3.55
CA SER A 9 -12.04 -43.86 4.33
C SER A 9 -12.22 -42.49 3.66
N ALA A 10 -13.18 -41.75 4.13
CA ALA A 10 -13.25 -40.34 3.82
C ALA A 10 -12.04 -39.68 4.48
N ALA A 11 -10.98 -39.58 3.70
CA ALA A 11 -9.93 -38.67 4.04
C ALA A 11 -10.52 -37.27 3.93
N VAL A 12 -11.02 -36.78 5.04
CA VAL A 12 -11.30 -35.37 5.20
C VAL A 12 -9.96 -34.68 5.13
N LEU A 13 -9.60 -34.30 3.94
CA LEU A 13 -8.51 -33.37 3.72
C LEU A 13 -9.04 -32.04 4.26
N THR A 14 -8.88 -31.83 5.54
CA THR A 14 -8.99 -30.50 6.09
C THR A 14 -7.82 -29.73 5.51
N LEU A 15 -8.07 -29.09 4.37
CA LEU A 15 -7.27 -27.95 3.98
C LEU A 15 -7.48 -26.93 5.08
N THR A 16 -6.62 -26.98 6.07
CA THR A 16 -6.38 -25.81 6.87
C THR A 16 -5.75 -24.82 5.92
N LEU A 17 -6.61 -24.01 5.30
CA LEU A 17 -6.15 -22.74 4.81
C LEU A 17 -5.57 -22.02 6.03
N CYS A 18 -4.29 -22.21 6.24
CA CYS A 18 -3.54 -21.22 6.96
C CYS A 18 -3.69 -19.97 6.10
N ALA A 19 -4.73 -19.22 6.36
CA ALA A 19 -4.73 -17.84 6.03
C ALA A 19 -3.52 -17.29 6.74
N CYS A 20 -2.42 -17.20 6.02
CA CYS A 20 -1.31 -16.38 6.44
C CYS A 20 -1.80 -14.94 6.39
N SER A 21 -2.66 -14.59 7.31
CA SER A 21 -2.57 -13.27 7.85
C SER A 21 -1.21 -13.26 8.54
N SER A 22 -0.18 -13.06 7.75
CA SER A 22 1.09 -12.68 8.29
C SER A 22 0.80 -11.42 9.08
N GLY A 23 0.80 -11.54 10.38
CA GLY A 23 0.60 -10.42 11.28
C GLY A 23 1.78 -9.46 11.31
N SER A 24 2.62 -9.49 10.33
CA SER A 24 3.52 -8.41 10.00
C SER A 24 2.74 -7.40 9.17
N SER A 25 1.85 -6.67 9.83
CA SER A 25 1.45 -5.38 9.34
C SER A 25 2.67 -4.48 9.46
N THR A 26 3.59 -4.61 8.54
CA THR A 26 4.55 -3.56 8.26
C THR A 26 3.69 -2.43 7.71
N SER A 27 3.37 -1.48 8.59
CA SER A 27 2.75 -0.25 8.17
C SER A 27 3.68 0.38 7.16
N SER A 28 3.21 0.60 5.97
CA SER A 28 3.93 1.34 4.93
C SER A 28 3.14 2.59 4.59
N ILE A 29 3.87 3.65 4.30
CA ILE A 29 3.31 4.91 3.84
C ILE A 29 3.68 5.05 2.37
N THR A 30 2.70 5.34 1.52
CA THR A 30 2.92 5.55 0.11
C THR A 30 2.89 7.05 -0.22
N VAL A 31 3.98 7.54 -0.76
CA VAL A 31 4.13 8.91 -1.24
C VAL A 31 4.25 8.89 -2.76
N ALA A 32 3.38 9.60 -3.44
CA ALA A 32 3.42 9.71 -4.89
C ALA A 32 3.39 11.17 -5.32
N GLY A 33 4.09 11.51 -6.36
CA GLY A 33 3.98 12.85 -6.92
C GLY A 33 5.19 13.36 -7.66
N SER A 34 5.56 14.57 -7.36
CA SER A 34 6.54 15.36 -8.10
C SER A 34 7.88 14.64 -8.28
N THR A 35 8.34 14.56 -9.51
CA THR A 35 9.69 14.10 -9.83
C THR A 35 10.77 15.04 -9.31
N THR A 36 10.44 16.32 -9.15
CA THR A 36 11.34 17.33 -8.55
C THR A 36 11.53 17.08 -7.05
N CYS A 37 10.50 16.66 -6.36
CA CYS A 37 10.56 16.35 -4.93
C CYS A 37 11.12 14.95 -4.64
N LEU A 38 11.20 14.09 -5.63
CA LEU A 38 11.57 12.69 -5.47
C LEU A 38 12.88 12.46 -4.70
N PRO A 39 14.00 13.12 -5.04
CA PRO A 39 15.26 12.89 -4.33
C PRO A 39 15.18 13.24 -2.84
N ILE A 40 14.49 14.31 -2.50
CA ILE A 40 14.30 14.75 -1.11
C ILE A 40 13.39 13.77 -0.37
N ALA A 41 12.32 13.35 -1.01
CA ALA A 41 11.38 12.39 -0.44
C ALA A 41 12.04 11.03 -0.18
N GLU A 42 12.90 10.56 -1.06
CA GLU A 42 13.66 9.32 -0.88
C GLU A 42 14.61 9.38 0.32
N ILE A 43 15.34 10.47 0.47
CA ILE A 43 16.25 10.68 1.62
C ILE A 43 15.45 10.74 2.92
N ALA A 44 14.34 11.47 2.92
CA ALA A 44 13.47 11.55 4.07
C ALA A 44 12.85 10.19 4.43
N ALA A 45 12.48 9.40 3.44
CA ALA A 45 11.95 8.05 3.62
C ALA A 45 12.95 7.11 4.29
N GLU A 46 14.21 7.16 3.88
CA GLU A 46 15.29 6.38 4.51
C GLU A 46 15.49 6.77 5.97
N GLY A 47 15.59 8.06 6.26
CA GLY A 47 15.74 8.56 7.63
C GLY A 47 14.55 8.19 8.52
N PHE A 48 13.35 8.31 8.00
CA PHE A 48 12.13 7.93 8.71
C PHE A 48 12.08 6.44 9.03
N LYS A 49 12.49 5.60 8.09
CA LYS A 49 12.60 4.15 8.30
C LYS A 49 13.63 3.80 9.37
N GLU A 50 14.78 4.46 9.38
CA GLU A 50 15.81 4.23 10.41
C GLU A 50 15.30 4.59 11.80
N GLU A 51 14.53 5.66 11.93
CA GLU A 51 13.99 6.12 13.21
C GLU A 51 12.78 5.32 13.69
N THR A 52 11.91 4.92 12.80
CA THR A 52 10.59 4.36 13.14
C THR A 52 10.39 2.89 12.77
N GLY A 53 11.22 2.37 11.87
CA GLY A 53 11.00 1.04 11.27
C GLY A 53 9.88 0.98 10.24
N ILE A 54 9.26 2.11 9.92
CA ILE A 54 8.16 2.19 8.95
C ILE A 54 8.72 2.43 7.56
N ASP A 55 8.32 1.59 6.60
CA ASP A 55 8.68 1.78 5.20
C ASP A 55 7.88 2.91 4.56
N VAL A 56 8.56 3.78 3.86
CA VAL A 56 7.95 4.82 3.04
C VAL A 56 8.28 4.55 1.58
N LEU A 57 7.25 4.26 0.81
CA LEU A 57 7.37 3.95 -0.62
C LEU A 57 7.16 5.24 -1.41
N VAL A 58 8.18 5.68 -2.11
CA VAL A 58 8.16 6.94 -2.85
C VAL A 58 8.15 6.69 -4.35
N SER A 59 7.23 7.34 -5.06
CA SER A 59 7.10 7.26 -6.50
C SER A 59 7.09 8.65 -7.13
N GLY A 60 7.91 8.85 -8.14
CA GLY A 60 7.96 10.08 -8.91
C GLY A 60 7.16 9.96 -10.20
N LEU A 61 5.90 10.35 -10.17
CA LEU A 61 4.94 10.25 -11.28
C LEU A 61 4.54 11.62 -11.84
N GLY A 62 4.95 12.68 -11.20
CA GLY A 62 4.50 14.04 -11.45
C GLY A 62 3.48 14.53 -10.42
N SER A 63 3.40 15.85 -10.22
CA SER A 63 2.52 16.44 -9.20
C SER A 63 1.05 16.09 -9.40
N SER A 64 0.54 16.19 -10.63
CA SER A 64 -0.85 15.85 -10.94
C SER A 64 -1.16 14.38 -10.67
N ALA A 65 -0.29 13.47 -11.08
CA ALA A 65 -0.47 12.03 -10.84
C ALA A 65 -0.43 11.69 -9.33
N GLY A 66 0.40 12.37 -8.55
CA GLY A 66 0.42 12.22 -7.10
C GLY A 66 -0.88 12.68 -6.45
N ILE A 67 -1.40 13.82 -6.85
CA ILE A 67 -2.66 14.35 -6.36
C ILE A 67 -3.84 13.42 -6.70
N GLU A 68 -3.86 12.89 -7.92
CA GLU A 68 -4.85 11.89 -8.33
C GLU A 68 -4.74 10.61 -7.50
N ALA A 69 -3.53 10.14 -7.24
CA ALA A 69 -3.31 8.92 -6.44
C ALA A 69 -3.82 9.06 -5.00
N VAL A 70 -3.59 10.19 -4.36
CA VAL A 70 -4.12 10.47 -3.02
C VAL A 70 -5.64 10.59 -3.05
N SER A 71 -6.18 11.28 -4.04
CA SER A 71 -7.63 11.41 -4.22
C SER A 71 -8.31 10.07 -4.45
N ALA A 72 -7.68 9.16 -5.18
CA ALA A 72 -8.19 7.81 -5.42
C ALA A 72 -7.93 6.83 -4.26
N GLY A 73 -7.18 7.22 -3.24
CA GLY A 73 -6.82 6.36 -2.11
C GLY A 73 -5.71 5.36 -2.39
N THR A 74 -4.98 5.51 -3.50
CA THR A 74 -3.84 4.64 -3.85
C THR A 74 -2.50 5.13 -3.30
N ALA A 75 -2.45 6.34 -2.80
CA ALA A 75 -1.34 6.89 -2.05
C ALA A 75 -1.84 7.61 -0.80
N ASP A 76 -1.00 7.69 0.21
CA ASP A 76 -1.32 8.36 1.47
C ASP A 76 -0.98 9.84 1.43
N ILE A 77 0.12 10.16 0.76
CA ILE A 77 0.64 11.53 0.65
C ILE A 77 0.97 11.82 -0.80
N ALA A 78 0.56 12.99 -1.27
CA ALA A 78 1.01 13.53 -2.54
C ALA A 78 2.14 14.53 -2.33
N SER A 79 3.23 14.39 -3.05
CA SER A 79 4.24 15.44 -3.15
C SER A 79 3.97 16.28 -4.40
N SER A 80 4.04 17.59 -4.24
CA SER A 80 3.79 18.51 -5.36
C SER A 80 4.81 19.65 -5.37
N SER A 81 5.28 19.98 -6.53
CA SER A 81 6.15 21.15 -6.76
C SER A 81 5.36 22.42 -7.11
N ARG A 82 4.04 22.33 -7.03
CA ARG A 82 3.13 23.46 -7.27
C ARG A 82 1.97 23.43 -6.31
N GLY A 83 1.25 24.52 -6.18
CA GLY A 83 -0.02 24.54 -5.44
C GLY A 83 -1.12 23.73 -6.15
N LEU A 84 -2.19 23.45 -5.45
CA LEU A 84 -3.38 22.82 -6.01
C LEU A 84 -4.06 23.79 -6.99
N ASN A 85 -4.45 23.28 -8.14
CA ASN A 85 -5.29 24.04 -9.08
C ASN A 85 -6.74 24.09 -8.58
N ALA A 86 -7.60 24.82 -9.28
CA ALA A 86 -8.99 25.03 -8.86
C ALA A 86 -9.78 23.73 -8.74
N ASP A 87 -9.60 22.79 -9.67
CA ASP A 87 -10.31 21.50 -9.64
C ASP A 87 -9.79 20.62 -8.51
N GLU A 88 -8.50 20.66 -8.23
CA GLU A 88 -7.86 19.89 -7.16
C GLU A 88 -8.24 20.39 -5.76
N GLN A 89 -8.51 21.67 -5.61
CA GLN A 89 -8.97 22.25 -4.33
C GLN A 89 -10.31 21.67 -3.87
N ASP A 90 -11.13 21.21 -4.80
CA ASP A 90 -12.44 20.64 -4.50
C ASP A 90 -12.37 19.13 -4.13
N LEU A 91 -11.18 18.51 -4.17
CA LEU A 91 -11.00 17.09 -3.86
C LEU A 91 -10.97 16.75 -2.37
N GLY A 92 -11.06 17.74 -1.49
CA GLY A 92 -11.02 17.52 -0.05
C GLY A 92 -9.64 17.19 0.51
N LEU A 93 -8.59 17.46 -0.24
CA LEU A 93 -7.20 17.25 0.19
C LEU A 93 -6.75 18.39 1.12
N THR A 94 -5.90 18.05 2.07
CA THR A 94 -5.33 19.02 3.01
C THR A 94 -3.88 19.31 2.60
N PRO A 95 -3.60 20.53 2.09
CA PRO A 95 -2.20 20.95 1.88
C PRO A 95 -1.51 21.18 3.22
N ILE A 96 -0.24 20.79 3.28
CA ILE A 96 0.64 20.98 4.43
C ILE A 96 1.93 21.68 4.00
#